data_e54a6e2bbbde0a0572c1b52cc1f177fd
#
_entry.id   e54a6e2bbbde0a0572c1b52cc1f177fd
#
_cell.length_a   1.000
_cell.length_b   1.000
_cell.length_c   1.000
_cell.angle_alpha   90.00
_cell.angle_beta   90.00
_cell.angle_gamma   90.00
#
_symmetry.space_group_name_H-M   'P 1'
#
loop_
_entity.id
_entity.type
_entity.pdbx_description
1 polymer ?
#
loop_
_entity_poly.entity_id
_entity_poly.type
_entity_poly.pdbx_seq_one_letter_code
_entity_poly.pdbx_strand_id
1 'polypeptide(L)'
;GSISIQIIDKSNGKYKVVETIACVKDKKELEFYLAKAESRLKQLNPNLFDAVEFNEKKHRFIGIKNKEISVVGPDIIFGYIMEYIGCDKVLKKLKEKELFKQLVLSRIIDPGSKLNLIDYLYIYKHQNLDKNEIYRFLDTLSLNLKDKIEQCIFEYTSMVTGGIRVSFYDVTTLYFEASSEDDLRKVGFSKDGKFTKPQIILGLLTSLEGYPLGFEIHEGNCYEGKTFIPMLEKFQKKFNIEKPIVVADSGLLSKANILELEKLNYRYILGARIKSSSSEIKNKIVSLNLNDEKNIETIYFSKNQKMIVSYSQQRAKKDRYTRTKNYEKLKIKIKSGNLTKAHLNNKGYNKYLVLSDSQTTISIDEDKYNYDSSFDGLKGFVTNDFSLNPTQIIEHYTNLWHIERAFRISKTDLKIRPIYHRLEHRIYSHILISFVAYTVYKEFDRKLKINNISIKRKNAIGFIKSMYGIVHDNEISLLELSPEQEQIYKLFY
;
A
#
# COMPACT_ATOMS: atom_id res chain seq x y z
N GLY A 1 -37.12 57.95 28.14
CA GLY A 1 -38.34 57.20 28.31
C GLY A 1 -38.15 56.07 29.31
N SER A 2 -39.19 55.61 29.99
CA SER A 2 -39.17 54.46 30.87
C SER A 2 -39.36 53.16 30.09
N ILE A 3 -38.67 52.08 30.48
CA ILE A 3 -38.76 50.73 29.92
C ILE A 3 -39.63 49.89 30.87
N SER A 4 -40.74 49.37 30.36
CA SER A 4 -41.62 48.48 31.14
C SER A 4 -41.25 47.01 30.91
N ILE A 5 -41.02 46.25 31.99
CA ILE A 5 -40.71 44.82 31.95
C ILE A 5 -41.99 44.08 32.37
N GLN A 6 -42.51 43.25 31.45
CA GLN A 6 -43.79 42.57 31.62
C GLN A 6 -43.71 41.13 31.21
N ILE A 7 -44.38 40.24 31.91
CA ILE A 7 -44.63 38.86 31.50
C ILE A 7 -45.93 38.87 30.69
N ILE A 8 -45.86 38.35 29.46
CA ILE A 8 -46.97 38.30 28.53
C ILE A 8 -47.32 36.87 28.13
N ASP A 9 -48.61 36.61 27.93
CA ASP A 9 -49.09 35.36 27.36
C ASP A 9 -49.50 35.59 25.88
N LYS A 10 -49.04 34.71 25.00
CA LYS A 10 -49.37 34.70 23.59
C LYS A 10 -50.07 33.40 23.14
N SER A 11 -50.48 32.53 24.04
CA SER A 11 -51.05 31.24 23.72
C SER A 11 -52.24 31.26 22.76
N ASN A 12 -53.03 32.34 22.74
CA ASN A 12 -54.22 32.51 21.89
C ASN A 12 -54.01 33.50 20.74
N GLY A 13 -52.77 33.78 20.31
CA GLY A 13 -52.45 34.70 19.20
C GLY A 13 -52.66 36.19 19.53
N LYS A 14 -53.12 36.55 20.71
CA LYS A 14 -53.26 37.93 21.19
C LYS A 14 -52.36 38.15 22.42
N TYR A 15 -51.84 39.37 22.51
CA TYR A 15 -51.07 39.80 23.67
C TYR A 15 -51.95 39.95 24.89
N LYS A 16 -51.67 39.23 25.98
CA LYS A 16 -52.24 39.44 27.28
C LYS A 16 -51.12 39.62 28.29
N VAL A 17 -51.06 40.79 28.93
CA VAL A 17 -50.11 41.00 30.04
C VAL A 17 -50.58 40.20 31.23
N VAL A 18 -49.73 39.30 31.69
CA VAL A 18 -49.93 38.42 32.85
C VAL A 18 -49.53 39.17 34.13
N GLU A 19 -48.36 39.79 34.09
CA GLU A 19 -47.82 40.50 35.26
C GLU A 19 -46.84 41.59 34.75
N THR A 20 -46.85 42.77 35.41
CA THR A 20 -45.83 43.81 35.19
C THR A 20 -44.84 43.76 36.36
N ILE A 21 -43.56 43.48 36.06
CA ILE A 21 -42.50 43.29 37.06
C ILE A 21 -41.95 44.64 37.52
N ALA A 22 -41.66 45.54 36.60
CA ALA A 22 -41.11 46.86 36.91
C ALA A 22 -41.25 47.85 35.71
N CYS A 23 -41.09 49.12 36.02
CA CYS A 23 -40.95 50.19 35.03
C CYS A 23 -39.67 50.98 35.40
N VAL A 24 -38.59 50.79 34.61
CA VAL A 24 -37.23 51.29 34.92
C VAL A 24 -36.88 52.48 34.03
N LYS A 25 -36.13 53.40 34.55
CA LYS A 25 -35.57 54.56 33.82
C LYS A 25 -34.06 54.45 33.63
N ASP A 26 -33.34 53.64 34.47
CA ASP A 26 -31.94 53.46 34.39
C ASP A 26 -31.59 52.07 33.76
N LYS A 27 -30.67 52.06 32.82
CA LYS A 27 -30.17 50.80 32.22
C LYS A 27 -29.50 49.83 33.20
N LYS A 28 -28.95 50.35 34.30
CA LYS A 28 -28.31 49.50 35.34
C LYS A 28 -29.33 48.68 36.11
N GLU A 29 -30.55 49.17 36.28
CA GLU A 29 -31.62 48.43 36.95
C GLU A 29 -32.29 47.41 36.01
N LEU A 30 -32.12 47.54 34.69
CA LEU A 30 -32.77 46.71 33.70
C LEU A 30 -32.37 45.23 33.87
N GLU A 31 -31.09 44.94 34.03
CA GLU A 31 -30.59 43.55 34.20
C GLU A 31 -31.15 42.91 35.48
N PHE A 32 -31.22 43.65 36.56
CA PHE A 32 -31.79 43.16 37.83
C PHE A 32 -33.26 42.77 37.69
N TYR A 33 -34.06 43.63 37.07
CA TYR A 33 -35.49 43.36 36.88
C TYR A 33 -35.79 42.35 35.80
N LEU A 34 -34.92 42.19 34.79
CA LEU A 34 -35.00 41.10 33.84
C LEU A 34 -34.75 39.76 34.53
N ALA A 35 -33.70 39.65 35.33
CA ALA A 35 -33.44 38.43 36.12
C ALA A 35 -34.61 38.08 37.07
N LYS A 36 -35.27 39.14 37.69
CA LYS A 36 -36.46 38.94 38.50
C LYS A 36 -37.66 38.47 37.69
N ALA A 37 -37.85 39.00 36.46
CA ALA A 37 -38.87 38.58 35.52
C ALA A 37 -38.69 37.13 35.09
N GLU A 38 -37.45 36.72 34.77
CA GLU A 38 -37.10 35.34 34.42
C GLU A 38 -37.36 34.36 35.59
N SER A 39 -36.99 34.76 36.84
CA SER A 39 -37.28 33.96 38.04
C SER A 39 -38.78 33.81 38.24
N ARG A 40 -39.57 34.86 38.02
CA ARG A 40 -41.02 34.82 38.16
C ARG A 40 -41.67 33.99 37.06
N LEU A 41 -41.17 34.07 35.82
CA LEU A 41 -41.59 33.24 34.69
C LEU A 41 -41.37 31.74 34.97
N LYS A 42 -40.25 31.38 35.62
CA LYS A 42 -39.94 30.01 36.08
C LYS A 42 -40.98 29.49 37.04
N GLN A 43 -41.44 30.33 37.98
CA GLN A 43 -42.48 29.94 38.94
C GLN A 43 -43.87 29.77 38.28
N LEU A 44 -44.17 30.53 37.23
CA LEU A 44 -45.44 30.49 36.52
C LEU A 44 -45.57 29.32 35.53
N ASN A 45 -44.45 28.83 34.98
CA ASN A 45 -44.46 27.73 34.04
C ASN A 45 -43.19 26.87 34.17
N PRO A 46 -43.15 25.93 35.14
CA PRO A 46 -42.00 25.08 35.41
C PRO A 46 -41.51 24.27 34.15
N ASN A 47 -42.47 23.78 33.37
CA ASN A 47 -42.17 22.91 32.22
C ASN A 47 -41.48 23.63 31.05
N LEU A 48 -41.61 24.96 30.95
CA LEU A 48 -40.92 25.73 29.90
C LEU A 48 -39.45 25.88 30.22
N PHE A 49 -39.03 25.84 31.45
CA PHE A 49 -37.66 26.04 31.90
C PHE A 49 -36.85 24.75 31.96
N ASP A 50 -37.47 23.59 32.12
CA ASP A 50 -36.83 22.31 31.98
C ASP A 50 -36.31 22.10 30.53
N ALA A 51 -37.02 22.61 29.52
CA ALA A 51 -36.58 22.61 28.12
C ALA A 51 -35.43 23.60 27.84
N VAL A 52 -35.42 24.75 28.54
CA VAL A 52 -34.33 25.75 28.43
C VAL A 52 -33.08 25.30 29.16
N GLU A 53 -33.20 24.76 30.36
CA GLU A 53 -32.07 24.14 31.09
C GLU A 53 -31.47 22.95 30.33
N PHE A 54 -32.28 22.17 29.61
CA PHE A 54 -31.80 21.09 28.77
C PHE A 54 -30.97 21.62 27.56
N ASN A 55 -31.30 22.79 27.03
CA ASN A 55 -30.54 23.44 25.96
C ASN A 55 -29.27 24.14 26.49
N GLU A 56 -29.27 24.72 27.69
CA GLU A 56 -28.06 25.29 28.32
C GLU A 56 -27.09 24.23 28.78
N LYS A 57 -27.55 23.03 29.22
CA LYS A 57 -26.68 21.89 29.52
C LYS A 57 -25.93 21.32 28.32
N LYS A 58 -26.30 21.69 27.11
CA LYS A 58 -25.63 21.18 25.88
C LYS A 58 -24.20 21.68 25.68
N HIS A 59 -23.75 22.71 26.38
CA HIS A 59 -22.42 23.29 26.15
C HIS A 59 -21.71 23.59 27.49
N ARG A 60 -21.37 22.53 28.24
CA ARG A 60 -20.38 22.67 29.31
C ARG A 60 -19.01 22.72 28.71
N PHE A 61 -18.37 23.88 28.70
CA PHE A 61 -16.97 24.00 28.47
C PHE A 61 -16.20 23.38 29.63
N ILE A 62 -15.59 22.22 29.40
CA ILE A 62 -14.53 21.69 30.27
C ILE A 62 -13.38 22.69 30.09
N GLY A 63 -12.68 23.10 31.16
CA GLY A 63 -11.62 24.14 31.11
C GLY A 63 -10.40 23.84 30.20
N ILE A 64 -10.43 22.73 29.43
CA ILE A 64 -9.40 22.34 28.45
C ILE A 64 -9.73 23.01 27.13
N LYS A 65 -8.79 23.74 26.57
CA LYS A 65 -8.92 24.39 25.28
C LYS A 65 -8.74 23.37 24.14
N ASN A 66 -9.53 23.48 23.08
CA ASN A 66 -9.41 22.60 21.90
C ASN A 66 -7.98 22.44 21.38
N LYS A 67 -7.19 23.52 21.42
CA LYS A 67 -5.80 23.52 20.98
C LYS A 67 -4.83 22.69 21.85
N GLU A 68 -5.27 22.28 23.03
CA GLU A 68 -4.50 21.43 23.95
C GLU A 68 -4.71 19.95 23.66
N ILE A 69 -5.80 19.59 22.97
CA ILE A 69 -6.13 18.20 22.60
C ILE A 69 -5.60 17.94 21.19
N SER A 70 -4.75 16.95 21.07
CA SER A 70 -4.15 16.55 19.80
C SER A 70 -4.31 15.05 19.54
N VAL A 71 -4.30 14.66 18.27
CA VAL A 71 -4.16 13.25 17.90
C VAL A 71 -2.72 12.83 18.15
N VAL A 72 -2.50 11.94 19.09
CA VAL A 72 -1.16 11.50 19.54
C VAL A 72 -0.85 10.04 19.22
N GLY A 73 -1.86 9.21 18.99
CA GLY A 73 -1.70 7.78 18.75
C GLY A 73 -0.68 7.44 17.65
N PRO A 74 -0.70 8.10 16.47
CA PRO A 74 0.30 7.86 15.45
C PRO A 74 1.74 8.08 15.90
N ASP A 75 2.00 9.15 16.67
CA ASP A 75 3.33 9.45 17.19
C ASP A 75 3.79 8.42 18.22
N ILE A 76 2.90 8.03 19.11
CA ILE A 76 3.16 7.05 20.16
C ILE A 76 3.45 5.68 19.51
N ILE A 77 2.58 5.19 18.62
CA ILE A 77 2.68 3.82 18.11
C ILE A 77 3.65 3.73 16.92
N PHE A 78 3.39 4.46 15.83
CA PHE A 78 4.25 4.40 14.64
C PHE A 78 5.54 5.19 14.80
N GLY A 79 5.53 6.28 15.58
CA GLY A 79 6.74 7.01 15.97
C GLY A 79 7.68 6.11 16.74
N TYR A 80 7.21 5.37 17.74
CA TYR A 80 7.99 4.37 18.47
C TYR A 80 8.62 3.32 17.52
N ILE A 81 7.83 2.76 16.59
CA ILE A 81 8.35 1.80 15.61
C ILE A 81 9.45 2.46 14.75
N MET A 82 9.25 3.68 14.31
CA MET A 82 10.23 4.40 13.48
C MET A 82 11.55 4.66 14.24
N GLU A 83 11.47 5.02 15.51
CA GLU A 83 12.62 5.17 16.40
C GLU A 83 13.32 3.83 16.66
N TYR A 84 12.56 2.76 16.84
CA TYR A 84 13.10 1.42 17.01
C TYR A 84 13.83 0.92 15.75
N ILE A 85 13.32 1.24 14.55
CA ILE A 85 14.00 1.01 13.27
C ILE A 85 15.31 1.85 13.20
N GLY A 86 15.33 3.03 13.80
CA GLY A 86 16.49 3.90 13.88
C GLY A 86 16.68 4.87 12.71
N CYS A 87 15.70 4.96 11.79
CA CYS A 87 15.79 5.87 10.63
C CYS A 87 15.89 7.34 11.02
N ASP A 88 15.38 7.74 12.21
CA ASP A 88 15.46 9.08 12.75
C ASP A 88 16.89 9.46 13.17
N LYS A 89 17.72 8.48 13.56
CA LYS A 89 19.12 8.68 13.99
C LYS A 89 20.03 9.19 12.87
N VAL A 90 19.62 8.97 11.63
CA VAL A 90 20.33 9.47 10.44
C VAL A 90 20.26 11.00 10.33
N LEU A 91 19.23 11.60 10.91
CA LEU A 91 18.97 13.04 10.90
C LEU A 91 19.60 13.70 12.14
N LYS A 92 20.32 14.81 11.95
CA LYS A 92 21.01 15.51 13.05
C LYS A 92 20.13 16.58 13.72
N LYS A 93 19.30 17.28 12.93
CA LYS A 93 18.49 18.39 13.40
C LYS A 93 17.13 17.90 13.89
N LEU A 94 16.72 18.29 15.09
CA LEU A 94 15.45 17.90 15.70
C LEU A 94 14.24 18.23 14.80
N LYS A 95 14.25 19.41 14.19
CA LYS A 95 13.19 19.85 13.27
C LYS A 95 13.06 18.97 12.04
N GLU A 96 14.19 18.52 11.47
CA GLU A 96 14.21 17.59 10.33
C GLU A 96 13.73 16.18 10.72
N LYS A 97 14.08 15.73 11.94
CA LYS A 97 13.59 14.45 12.49
C LYS A 97 12.07 14.48 12.62
N GLU A 98 11.52 15.53 13.22
CA GLU A 98 10.09 15.67 13.40
C GLU A 98 9.37 15.75 12.06
N LEU A 99 9.85 16.57 11.12
CA LEU A 99 9.28 16.66 9.78
C LEU A 99 9.32 15.31 9.04
N PHE A 100 10.42 14.58 9.12
CA PHE A 100 10.54 13.25 8.53
C PHE A 100 9.54 12.27 9.14
N LYS A 101 9.45 12.26 10.47
CA LYS A 101 8.48 11.46 11.20
C LYS A 101 7.05 11.75 10.69
N GLN A 102 6.64 13.01 10.66
CA GLN A 102 5.31 13.39 10.23
C GLN A 102 5.04 13.02 8.75
N LEU A 103 6.03 13.15 7.87
CA LEU A 103 5.94 12.72 6.46
C LEU A 103 5.73 11.22 6.33
N VAL A 104 6.39 10.42 7.15
CA VAL A 104 6.25 8.95 7.17
C VAL A 104 4.91 8.55 7.78
N LEU A 105 4.57 9.08 8.96
CA LEU A 105 3.34 8.73 9.66
C LEU A 105 2.10 9.10 8.86
N SER A 106 2.09 10.27 8.22
CA SER A 106 0.95 10.68 7.38
C SER A 106 0.69 9.72 6.22
N ARG A 107 1.72 9.04 5.70
CA ARG A 107 1.53 8.01 4.68
C ARG A 107 0.73 6.81 5.17
N ILE A 108 0.81 6.51 6.46
CA ILE A 108 0.12 5.37 7.07
C ILE A 108 -1.30 5.75 7.48
N ILE A 109 -1.45 6.93 8.09
CA ILE A 109 -2.69 7.32 8.76
C ILE A 109 -3.64 8.13 7.88
N ASP A 110 -3.09 9.02 7.05
CA ASP A 110 -3.86 9.92 6.16
C ASP A 110 -3.10 10.10 4.83
N PRO A 111 -2.98 9.04 4.02
CA PRO A 111 -2.18 9.07 2.81
C PRO A 111 -2.74 10.05 1.78
N GLY A 112 -2.04 11.13 1.54
CA GLY A 112 -2.40 12.22 0.66
C GLY A 112 -1.21 12.94 0.05
N SER A 113 -1.45 14.14 -0.51
CA SER A 113 -0.41 15.04 -0.98
C SER A 113 0.39 15.65 0.19
N LYS A 114 1.51 16.29 -0.11
CA LYS A 114 2.25 17.03 0.92
C LYS A 114 1.50 18.24 1.46
N LEU A 115 0.54 18.76 0.71
CA LEU A 115 -0.36 19.82 1.17
C LEU A 115 -1.38 19.28 2.17
N ASN A 116 -1.94 18.10 1.92
CA ASN A 116 -2.82 17.43 2.90
C ASN A 116 -2.14 17.20 4.26
N LEU A 117 -0.81 16.98 4.28
CA LEU A 117 -0.08 16.88 5.54
C LEU A 117 -0.13 18.20 6.33
N ILE A 118 -0.02 19.35 5.64
CA ILE A 118 -0.12 20.67 6.29
C ILE A 118 -1.49 20.82 6.96
N ASP A 119 -2.55 20.49 6.21
CA ASP A 119 -3.91 20.56 6.72
C ASP A 119 -4.12 19.59 7.89
N TYR A 120 -3.61 18.36 7.78
CA TYR A 120 -3.66 17.37 8.85
C TYR A 120 -2.96 17.87 10.14
N LEU A 121 -1.75 18.41 10.02
CA LEU A 121 -1.00 18.92 11.17
C LEU A 121 -1.70 20.14 11.79
N TYR A 122 -2.27 21.02 10.98
CA TYR A 122 -3.00 22.17 11.47
C TYR A 122 -4.27 21.77 12.24
N ILE A 123 -5.09 20.91 11.64
CA ILE A 123 -6.40 20.53 12.21
C ILE A 123 -6.26 19.63 13.44
N TYR A 124 -5.38 18.61 13.36
CA TYR A 124 -5.34 17.54 14.36
C TYR A 124 -4.20 17.66 15.37
N LYS A 125 -3.18 18.48 15.08
CA LYS A 125 -2.01 18.66 15.95
C LYS A 125 -1.75 20.14 16.29
N HIS A 126 -2.55 21.05 15.77
CA HIS A 126 -2.41 22.50 15.97
C HIS A 126 -1.02 23.06 15.60
N GLN A 127 -0.37 22.43 14.63
CA GLN A 127 0.96 22.78 14.15
C GLN A 127 0.88 23.43 12.78
N ASN A 128 1.58 24.58 12.64
CA ASN A 128 1.75 25.25 11.36
C ASN A 128 3.03 24.78 10.69
N LEU A 129 2.94 24.34 9.44
CA LEU A 129 4.06 23.91 8.64
C LEU A 129 4.07 24.66 7.29
N ASP A 130 5.21 25.29 6.96
CA ASP A 130 5.37 25.93 5.66
C ASP A 130 5.64 24.89 4.56
N LYS A 131 4.91 25.01 3.45
CA LYS A 131 5.08 24.14 2.26
C LYS A 131 6.51 24.15 1.72
N ASN A 132 7.19 25.33 1.76
CA ASN A 132 8.56 25.46 1.26
C ASN A 132 9.56 24.72 2.15
N GLU A 133 9.27 24.59 3.43
CA GLU A 133 10.06 23.78 4.35
C GLU A 133 10.00 22.30 3.97
N ILE A 134 8.81 21.80 3.64
CA ILE A 134 8.66 20.43 3.14
C ILE A 134 9.48 20.21 1.88
N TYR A 135 9.39 21.11 0.89
CA TYR A 135 10.12 20.95 -0.36
C TYR A 135 11.63 21.00 -0.19
N ARG A 136 12.16 21.94 0.62
CA ARG A 136 13.59 21.98 0.96
C ARG A 136 14.05 20.72 1.65
N PHE A 137 13.24 20.19 2.56
CA PHE A 137 13.54 18.93 3.21
C PHE A 137 13.55 17.74 2.23
N LEU A 138 12.60 17.67 1.28
CA LEU A 138 12.60 16.63 0.24
C LEU A 138 13.89 16.69 -0.61
N ASP A 139 14.38 17.88 -0.92
CA ASP A 139 15.63 18.05 -1.67
C ASP A 139 16.81 17.49 -0.86
N THR A 140 16.91 17.83 0.44
CA THR A 140 17.94 17.31 1.35
C THR A 140 17.84 15.78 1.53
N LEU A 141 16.63 15.24 1.65
CA LEU A 141 16.37 13.85 1.92
C LEU A 141 16.93 12.94 0.82
N SER A 142 16.68 13.27 -0.44
CA SER A 142 17.18 12.49 -1.57
C SER A 142 18.68 12.61 -1.77
N LEU A 143 19.20 13.82 -1.74
CA LEU A 143 20.59 14.10 -2.10
C LEU A 143 21.61 13.64 -1.04
N ASN A 144 21.23 13.68 0.24
CA ASN A 144 22.19 13.52 1.33
C ASN A 144 21.89 12.34 2.28
N LEU A 145 20.66 11.85 2.32
CA LEU A 145 20.21 10.94 3.39
C LEU A 145 19.69 9.61 2.88
N LYS A 146 19.33 9.49 1.58
CA LYS A 146 18.74 8.28 0.98
C LYS A 146 19.54 7.02 1.35
N ASP A 147 20.82 7.00 1.06
CA ASP A 147 21.65 5.80 1.26
C ASP A 147 21.77 5.40 2.73
N LYS A 148 21.84 6.38 3.63
CA LYS A 148 21.92 6.12 5.07
C LYS A 148 20.61 5.57 5.62
N ILE A 149 19.47 6.06 5.13
CA ILE A 149 18.15 5.56 5.52
C ILE A 149 17.93 4.15 4.99
N GLU A 150 18.30 3.88 3.74
CA GLU A 150 18.22 2.53 3.18
C GLU A 150 19.12 1.55 3.92
N GLN A 151 20.33 1.97 4.31
CA GLN A 151 21.24 1.16 5.14
C GLN A 151 20.59 0.81 6.48
N CYS A 152 20.01 1.79 7.16
CA CYS A 152 19.33 1.59 8.43
C CYS A 152 18.17 0.58 8.33
N ILE A 153 17.35 0.70 7.27
CA ILE A 153 16.24 -0.24 7.02
C ILE A 153 16.77 -1.64 6.71
N PHE A 154 17.85 -1.73 5.93
CA PHE A 154 18.47 -3.02 5.62
C PHE A 154 19.00 -3.70 6.88
N GLU A 155 19.74 -2.98 7.73
CA GLU A 155 20.27 -3.50 9.00
C GLU A 155 19.14 -3.96 9.93
N TYR A 156 18.11 -3.14 10.07
CA TYR A 156 16.91 -3.50 10.83
C TYR A 156 16.24 -4.77 10.28
N THR A 157 16.02 -4.83 8.97
CA THR A 157 15.40 -5.99 8.31
C THR A 157 16.24 -7.24 8.52
N SER A 158 17.56 -7.15 8.33
CA SER A 158 18.50 -8.25 8.54
C SER A 158 18.45 -8.79 9.97
N MET A 159 18.38 -7.87 10.95
CA MET A 159 18.24 -8.24 12.37
C MET A 159 16.93 -8.99 12.64
N VAL A 160 15.80 -8.46 12.17
CA VAL A 160 14.46 -9.02 12.43
C VAL A 160 14.23 -10.35 11.73
N THR A 161 14.86 -10.57 10.57
CA THR A 161 14.68 -11.79 9.75
C THR A 161 15.79 -12.83 9.98
N GLY A 162 16.78 -12.54 10.82
CA GLY A 162 17.91 -13.45 11.07
C GLY A 162 18.87 -13.56 9.88
N GLY A 163 19.02 -12.50 9.10
CA GLY A 163 19.85 -12.41 7.90
C GLY A 163 19.06 -12.57 6.60
N ILE A 164 19.66 -12.17 5.49
CA ILE A 164 19.01 -12.17 4.18
C ILE A 164 19.53 -13.34 3.34
N ARG A 165 18.89 -14.49 3.46
CA ARG A 165 19.23 -15.69 2.68
C ARG A 165 18.50 -15.79 1.35
N VAL A 166 17.29 -15.27 1.29
CA VAL A 166 16.42 -15.26 0.10
C VAL A 166 15.88 -13.85 -0.10
N SER A 167 15.88 -13.39 -1.31
CA SER A 167 15.28 -12.10 -1.68
C SER A 167 14.34 -12.24 -2.87
N PHE A 168 13.24 -11.50 -2.81
CA PHE A 168 12.29 -11.36 -3.92
C PHE A 168 12.55 -10.08 -4.67
N TYR A 169 12.52 -10.16 -5.99
CA TYR A 169 12.55 -9.00 -6.85
C TYR A 169 11.33 -8.97 -7.77
N ASP A 170 10.72 -7.82 -7.85
CA ASP A 170 9.67 -7.52 -8.83
C ASP A 170 9.66 -6.01 -9.13
N VAL A 171 8.97 -5.63 -10.19
CA VAL A 171 8.82 -4.25 -10.63
C VAL A 171 7.37 -3.86 -10.77
N THR A 172 7.12 -2.57 -10.60
CA THR A 172 5.79 -2.01 -10.85
C THR A 172 5.89 -0.64 -11.49
N THR A 173 4.82 -0.16 -12.12
CA THR A 173 4.73 1.18 -12.69
C THR A 173 4.02 2.12 -11.74
N LEU A 174 4.52 3.37 -11.66
CA LEU A 174 3.89 4.46 -10.91
C LEU A 174 3.68 5.64 -11.85
N TYR A 175 2.43 6.02 -12.05
CA TYR A 175 2.06 7.08 -13.00
C TYR A 175 2.02 8.46 -12.33
N PHE A 176 2.12 9.48 -13.18
CA PHE A 176 2.02 10.89 -12.82
C PHE A 176 0.72 11.49 -13.37
N GLU A 177 0.10 12.39 -12.61
CA GLU A 177 -0.96 13.23 -13.14
C GLU A 177 -0.33 14.44 -13.86
N ALA A 178 0.34 14.15 -14.98
CA ALA A 178 0.97 15.12 -15.87
C ALA A 178 0.80 14.67 -17.32
N SER A 179 0.99 15.59 -18.26
CA SER A 179 0.98 15.31 -19.70
C SER A 179 2.37 15.34 -20.33
N SER A 180 3.35 15.97 -19.65
CA SER A 180 4.71 16.12 -20.18
C SER A 180 5.65 15.02 -19.70
N GLU A 181 6.46 14.51 -20.60
CA GLU A 181 7.59 13.59 -20.34
C GLU A 181 8.86 14.38 -20.04
N ASP A 182 9.82 13.72 -19.41
CA ASP A 182 11.22 14.14 -19.27
C ASP A 182 12.13 12.90 -19.36
N ASP A 183 13.38 13.00 -18.95
CA ASP A 183 14.34 11.89 -19.07
C ASP A 183 13.92 10.67 -18.23
N LEU A 184 13.35 10.87 -17.07
CA LEU A 184 12.90 9.80 -16.17
C LEU A 184 11.42 9.40 -16.40
N ARG A 185 10.55 10.41 -16.54
CA ARG A 185 9.11 10.21 -16.69
C ARG A 185 8.74 9.99 -18.16
N LYS A 186 8.53 8.75 -18.54
CA LYS A 186 8.20 8.35 -19.91
C LYS A 186 6.86 7.64 -19.98
N VAL A 187 6.18 7.76 -21.11
CA VAL A 187 5.02 6.93 -21.42
C VAL A 187 5.51 5.54 -21.80
N GLY A 188 4.88 4.51 -21.24
CA GLY A 188 5.28 3.12 -21.45
C GLY A 188 4.16 2.14 -21.14
N PHE A 189 4.49 0.86 -21.06
CA PHE A 189 3.55 -0.18 -20.68
C PHE A 189 3.14 0.01 -19.19
N SER A 190 1.88 0.34 -18.96
CA SER A 190 1.37 0.62 -17.62
C SER A 190 0.68 -0.61 -17.01
N LYS A 191 1.20 -1.10 -15.88
CA LYS A 191 0.54 -2.16 -15.08
C LYS A 191 -0.80 -1.69 -14.46
N ASP A 192 -1.04 -0.37 -14.48
CA ASP A 192 -2.26 0.26 -13.95
C ASP A 192 -3.26 0.67 -15.03
N GLY A 193 -2.98 0.33 -16.31
CA GLY A 193 -3.84 0.69 -17.45
C GLY A 193 -3.81 2.18 -17.83
N LYS A 194 -2.83 2.95 -17.36
CA LYS A 194 -2.66 4.39 -17.63
C LYS A 194 -1.68 4.63 -18.78
N PHE A 195 -2.01 4.11 -19.96
CA PHE A 195 -1.11 4.08 -21.13
C PHE A 195 -0.77 5.45 -21.74
N THR A 196 -1.53 6.51 -21.41
CA THR A 196 -1.30 7.87 -21.89
C THR A 196 -0.62 8.77 -20.87
N LYS A 197 -0.36 8.26 -19.67
CA LYS A 197 0.27 9.04 -18.59
C LYS A 197 1.75 8.70 -18.49
N PRO A 198 2.64 9.71 -18.32
CA PRO A 198 4.02 9.46 -17.94
C PRO A 198 4.10 8.65 -16.65
N GLN A 199 5.06 7.77 -16.57
CA GLN A 199 5.27 6.87 -15.44
C GLN A 199 6.77 6.69 -15.17
N ILE A 200 7.08 6.07 -14.05
CA ILE A 200 8.38 5.47 -13.74
C ILE A 200 8.19 3.98 -13.50
N ILE A 201 9.27 3.23 -13.63
CA ILE A 201 9.32 1.84 -13.18
C ILE A 201 10.03 1.82 -11.84
N LEU A 202 9.36 1.24 -10.83
CA LEU A 202 9.90 1.02 -9.50
C LEU A 202 10.28 -0.45 -9.36
N GLY A 203 11.56 -0.76 -9.25
CA GLY A 203 12.09 -2.04 -8.81
C GLY A 203 12.17 -2.10 -7.29
N LEU A 204 11.73 -3.20 -6.70
CA LEU A 204 11.75 -3.42 -5.26
C LEU A 204 12.41 -4.75 -4.94
N LEU A 205 13.28 -4.76 -3.94
CA LEU A 205 13.80 -5.96 -3.29
C LEU A 205 13.14 -6.11 -1.92
N THR A 206 12.70 -7.33 -1.60
CA THR A 206 12.15 -7.67 -0.28
C THR A 206 12.77 -8.94 0.27
N SER A 207 12.75 -9.09 1.60
CA SER A 207 13.08 -10.37 2.27
C SER A 207 11.99 -11.42 2.05
N LEU A 208 12.25 -12.64 2.49
CA LEU A 208 11.29 -13.75 2.48
C LEU A 208 9.97 -13.39 3.18
N GLU A 209 10.04 -12.63 4.27
CA GLU A 209 8.89 -12.18 5.06
C GLU A 209 8.19 -10.95 4.45
N GLY A 210 8.76 -10.39 3.38
CA GLY A 210 8.23 -9.23 2.67
C GLY A 210 8.60 -7.87 3.28
N TYR A 211 9.69 -7.79 4.07
CA TYR A 211 10.29 -6.50 4.44
C TYR A 211 11.03 -5.90 3.25
N PRO A 212 10.97 -4.59 3.04
CA PRO A 212 11.69 -3.97 1.96
C PRO A 212 13.19 -3.93 2.29
N LEU A 213 14.03 -4.23 1.30
CA LEU A 213 15.49 -4.25 1.42
C LEU A 213 16.13 -3.09 0.65
N GLY A 214 15.56 -2.73 -0.47
CA GLY A 214 16.03 -1.66 -1.31
C GLY A 214 15.12 -1.42 -2.50
N PHE A 215 15.25 -0.27 -3.12
CA PHE A 215 14.47 0.09 -4.32
C PHE A 215 15.33 0.83 -5.33
N GLU A 216 14.95 0.72 -6.61
CA GLU A 216 15.49 1.51 -7.71
C GLU A 216 14.38 2.06 -8.59
N ILE A 217 14.65 3.22 -9.16
CA ILE A 217 13.73 3.90 -10.07
C ILE A 217 14.36 3.91 -11.44
N HIS A 218 13.58 3.50 -12.45
CA HIS A 218 13.99 3.47 -13.84
C HIS A 218 13.02 4.28 -14.70
N GLU A 219 13.48 4.66 -15.90
CA GLU A 219 12.65 5.34 -16.89
C GLU A 219 11.36 4.58 -17.17
N GLY A 220 10.27 5.30 -17.36
CA GLY A 220 8.92 4.73 -17.48
C GLY A 220 8.71 3.81 -18.68
N ASN A 221 9.53 3.88 -19.71
CA ASN A 221 9.53 3.03 -20.91
C ASN A 221 10.61 1.92 -20.89
N CYS A 222 11.39 1.82 -19.81
CA CYS A 222 12.42 0.80 -19.67
C CYS A 222 11.78 -0.61 -19.70
N TYR A 223 12.44 -1.55 -20.40
CA TYR A 223 12.03 -2.95 -20.35
C TYR A 223 12.38 -3.58 -19.01
N GLU A 224 11.37 -4.14 -18.33
CA GLU A 224 11.50 -4.69 -16.97
C GLU A 224 12.66 -5.69 -16.80
N GLY A 225 12.94 -6.50 -17.84
CA GLY A 225 14.04 -7.46 -17.81
C GLY A 225 15.43 -6.84 -17.71
N LYS A 226 15.59 -5.56 -18.08
CA LYS A 226 16.86 -4.85 -17.97
C LYS A 226 17.11 -4.25 -16.59
N THR A 227 16.10 -4.18 -15.73
CA THR A 227 16.21 -3.55 -14.41
C THR A 227 16.76 -4.51 -13.35
N PHE A 228 16.64 -5.80 -13.60
CA PHE A 228 16.86 -6.86 -12.63
C PHE A 228 18.34 -6.99 -12.20
N ILE A 229 19.23 -7.25 -13.14
CA ILE A 229 20.66 -7.47 -12.85
C ILE A 229 21.33 -6.23 -12.24
N PRO A 230 21.17 -5.01 -12.79
CA PRO A 230 21.76 -3.82 -12.21
C PRO A 230 21.33 -3.56 -10.76
N MET A 231 20.06 -3.86 -10.46
CA MET A 231 19.54 -3.72 -9.09
C MET A 231 20.23 -4.68 -8.12
N LEU A 232 20.43 -5.95 -8.51
CA LEU A 232 21.09 -6.96 -7.67
C LEU A 232 22.55 -6.60 -7.40
N GLU A 233 23.29 -6.19 -8.42
CA GLU A 233 24.69 -5.79 -8.30
C GLU A 233 24.85 -4.55 -7.39
N LYS A 234 23.99 -3.55 -7.62
CA LYS A 234 23.98 -2.34 -6.80
C LYS A 234 23.65 -2.65 -5.34
N PHE A 235 22.67 -3.52 -5.09
CA PHE A 235 22.28 -3.97 -3.78
C PHE A 235 23.41 -4.71 -3.08
N GLN A 236 24.03 -5.70 -3.73
CA GLN A 236 25.14 -6.45 -3.18
C GLN A 236 26.31 -5.54 -2.81
N LYS A 237 26.71 -4.66 -3.75
CA LYS A 237 27.81 -3.71 -3.54
C LYS A 237 27.52 -2.73 -2.38
N LYS A 238 26.26 -2.23 -2.31
CA LYS A 238 25.86 -1.24 -1.31
C LYS A 238 25.89 -1.81 0.10
N PHE A 239 25.38 -3.02 0.30
CA PHE A 239 25.21 -3.63 1.61
C PHE A 239 26.30 -4.65 1.98
N ASN A 240 27.23 -4.89 1.09
CA ASN A 240 28.36 -5.84 1.26
C ASN A 240 27.94 -7.19 1.84
N ILE A 241 26.91 -7.79 1.25
CA ILE A 241 26.34 -9.05 1.71
C ILE A 241 26.69 -10.22 0.81
N GLU A 242 26.59 -11.44 1.36
CA GLU A 242 26.59 -12.65 0.54
C GLU A 242 25.40 -12.63 -0.44
N LYS A 243 25.58 -13.25 -1.60
CA LYS A 243 24.54 -13.28 -2.63
C LYS A 243 23.35 -14.12 -2.14
N PRO A 244 22.18 -13.50 -1.93
CA PRO A 244 20.99 -14.26 -1.56
C PRO A 244 20.49 -15.09 -2.74
N ILE A 245 19.68 -16.09 -2.48
CA ILE A 245 18.90 -16.76 -3.52
C ILE A 245 17.86 -15.76 -4.03
N VAL A 246 17.87 -15.50 -5.33
CA VAL A 246 16.97 -14.54 -5.94
C VAL A 246 15.74 -15.24 -6.46
N VAL A 247 14.57 -14.82 -6.01
CA VAL A 247 13.29 -15.35 -6.47
C VAL A 247 12.57 -14.27 -7.27
N ALA A 248 12.16 -14.60 -8.51
CA ALA A 248 11.50 -13.65 -9.39
C ALA A 248 10.46 -14.32 -10.31
N ASP A 249 9.53 -13.52 -10.85
CA ASP A 249 8.49 -14.00 -11.75
C ASP A 249 9.04 -14.37 -13.13
N SER A 250 8.26 -15.16 -13.86
CA SER A 250 8.52 -15.58 -15.24
C SER A 250 8.67 -14.43 -16.24
N GLY A 251 8.19 -13.24 -15.90
CA GLY A 251 8.38 -12.02 -16.70
C GLY A 251 9.84 -11.61 -16.83
N LEU A 252 10.65 -11.89 -15.80
CA LEU A 252 12.07 -11.60 -15.74
C LEU A 252 12.95 -12.75 -16.27
N LEU A 253 12.36 -13.89 -16.63
CA LEU A 253 13.03 -15.06 -17.16
C LEU A 253 13.36 -14.85 -18.65
N SER A 254 14.49 -14.22 -18.96
CA SER A 254 15.11 -14.24 -20.28
C SER A 254 16.38 -15.07 -20.26
N LYS A 255 16.77 -15.65 -21.41
CA LYS A 255 18.04 -16.36 -21.52
C LYS A 255 19.23 -15.47 -21.12
N ALA A 256 19.17 -14.19 -21.49
CA ALA A 256 20.21 -13.23 -21.14
C ALA A 256 20.33 -13.01 -19.62
N ASN A 257 19.19 -12.84 -18.93
CA ASN A 257 19.19 -12.68 -17.48
C ASN A 257 19.70 -13.92 -16.75
N ILE A 258 19.32 -15.12 -17.21
CA ILE A 258 19.83 -16.37 -16.63
C ILE A 258 21.35 -16.46 -16.78
N LEU A 259 21.88 -16.26 -17.99
CA LEU A 259 23.31 -16.30 -18.25
C LEU A 259 24.07 -15.29 -17.38
N GLU A 260 23.53 -14.09 -17.21
CA GLU A 260 24.17 -13.06 -16.39
C GLU A 260 24.12 -13.41 -14.90
N LEU A 261 23.00 -13.94 -14.39
CA LEU A 261 22.91 -14.45 -13.01
C LEU A 261 23.96 -15.56 -12.74
N GLU A 262 24.11 -16.49 -13.68
CA GLU A 262 25.09 -17.59 -13.58
C GLU A 262 26.52 -17.08 -13.64
N LYS A 263 26.83 -16.16 -14.57
CA LYS A 263 28.14 -15.50 -14.68
C LYS A 263 28.50 -14.74 -13.40
N LEU A 264 27.52 -14.09 -12.80
CA LEU A 264 27.67 -13.40 -11.51
C LEU A 264 27.60 -14.33 -10.30
N ASN A 265 27.47 -15.64 -10.49
CA ASN A 265 27.33 -16.66 -9.43
C ASN A 265 26.17 -16.39 -8.47
N TYR A 266 25.04 -15.93 -8.95
CA TYR A 266 23.80 -15.88 -8.17
C TYR A 266 23.08 -17.22 -8.22
N ARG A 267 22.53 -17.64 -7.07
CA ARG A 267 21.52 -18.69 -7.02
C ARG A 267 20.15 -18.06 -7.26
N TYR A 268 19.29 -18.77 -8.00
CA TYR A 268 17.98 -18.23 -8.35
C TYR A 268 16.87 -19.30 -8.35
N ILE A 269 15.64 -18.84 -8.18
CA ILE A 269 14.40 -19.59 -8.42
C ILE A 269 13.47 -18.70 -9.26
N LEU A 270 13.22 -19.10 -10.50
CA LEU A 270 12.45 -18.32 -11.46
C LEU A 270 11.24 -19.11 -11.95
N GLY A 271 10.10 -18.44 -12.14
CA GLY A 271 8.91 -19.07 -12.71
C GLY A 271 9.15 -19.51 -14.16
N ALA A 272 8.90 -20.77 -14.47
CA ALA A 272 9.05 -21.30 -15.81
C ALA A 272 7.84 -21.05 -16.71
N ARG A 273 8.09 -20.66 -17.96
CA ARG A 273 7.06 -20.60 -19.01
C ARG A 273 6.96 -21.95 -19.73
N ILE A 274 6.40 -22.95 -19.05
CA ILE A 274 6.33 -24.36 -19.52
C ILE A 274 5.86 -24.45 -20.98
N LYS A 275 4.77 -23.78 -21.32
CA LYS A 275 4.17 -23.80 -22.68
C LYS A 275 5.06 -23.17 -23.75
N SER A 276 6.08 -22.40 -23.36
CA SER A 276 7.08 -21.80 -24.27
C SER A 276 8.41 -22.53 -24.27
N SER A 277 8.55 -23.66 -23.56
CA SER A 277 9.74 -24.50 -23.55
C SER A 277 9.91 -25.25 -24.88
N SER A 278 11.09 -25.82 -25.12
CA SER A 278 11.35 -26.66 -26.29
C SER A 278 10.38 -27.86 -26.32
N SER A 279 10.14 -28.40 -27.52
CA SER A 279 9.28 -29.58 -27.70
C SER A 279 9.74 -30.77 -26.85
N GLU A 280 11.05 -30.98 -26.74
CA GLU A 280 11.62 -32.02 -25.90
C GLU A 280 11.23 -31.87 -24.43
N ILE A 281 11.39 -30.67 -23.87
CA ILE A 281 11.02 -30.39 -22.47
C ILE A 281 9.51 -30.50 -22.28
N LYS A 282 8.70 -29.99 -23.22
CA LYS A 282 7.24 -30.10 -23.17
C LYS A 282 6.79 -31.55 -23.15
N ASN A 283 7.35 -32.40 -24.01
CA ASN A 283 7.02 -33.83 -24.06
C ASN A 283 7.43 -34.55 -22.77
N LYS A 284 8.61 -34.23 -22.22
CA LYS A 284 9.04 -34.74 -20.90
C LYS A 284 8.02 -34.33 -19.80
N ILE A 285 7.57 -33.07 -19.79
CA ILE A 285 6.60 -32.59 -18.80
C ILE A 285 5.26 -33.31 -18.94
N VAL A 286 4.77 -33.49 -20.16
CA VAL A 286 3.49 -34.20 -20.41
C VAL A 286 3.59 -35.66 -20.02
N SER A 287 4.71 -36.34 -20.29
CA SER A 287 4.91 -37.75 -19.95
C SER A 287 4.95 -38.01 -18.44
N LEU A 288 5.16 -37.00 -17.59
CA LEU A 288 5.09 -37.14 -16.14
C LEU A 288 3.68 -37.43 -15.62
N ASN A 289 2.63 -37.14 -16.40
CA ASN A 289 1.22 -37.36 -16.05
C ASN A 289 0.82 -36.86 -14.66
N LEU A 290 1.32 -35.68 -14.27
CA LEU A 290 1.06 -35.09 -12.97
C LEU A 290 -0.40 -34.67 -12.85
N ASN A 291 -1.12 -35.26 -11.92
CA ASN A 291 -2.54 -35.00 -11.64
C ASN A 291 -2.88 -34.88 -10.14
N ASP A 292 -1.88 -35.03 -9.28
CA ASP A 292 -1.99 -34.92 -7.82
C ASP A 292 -1.03 -33.84 -7.29
N GLU A 293 -1.50 -33.02 -6.35
CA GLU A 293 -0.74 -31.93 -5.73
C GLU A 293 0.46 -32.44 -4.91
N LYS A 294 0.45 -33.70 -4.50
CA LYS A 294 1.58 -34.33 -3.79
C LYS A 294 2.73 -34.71 -4.71
N ASN A 295 2.47 -34.84 -6.00
CA ASN A 295 3.47 -35.26 -6.98
C ASN A 295 4.26 -34.06 -7.47
N ILE A 296 5.54 -34.04 -7.15
CA ILE A 296 6.50 -33.02 -7.56
C ILE A 296 7.64 -33.76 -8.28
N GLU A 297 7.93 -33.33 -9.50
CA GLU A 297 8.96 -33.96 -10.33
C GLU A 297 10.06 -32.97 -10.71
N THR A 298 11.25 -33.54 -10.91
CA THR A 298 12.43 -32.77 -11.28
C THR A 298 12.93 -33.15 -12.66
N ILE A 299 13.04 -32.17 -13.56
CA ILE A 299 13.60 -32.35 -14.90
C ILE A 299 14.96 -31.66 -14.94
N TYR A 300 16.02 -32.40 -15.26
CA TYR A 300 17.35 -31.88 -15.49
C TYR A 300 17.51 -31.60 -16.99
N PHE A 301 17.83 -30.37 -17.38
CA PHE A 301 18.01 -30.00 -18.78
C PHE A 301 19.38 -29.37 -19.08
N SER A 302 20.21 -29.17 -18.04
CA SER A 302 21.63 -28.89 -18.18
C SER A 302 22.38 -29.37 -16.91
N LYS A 303 23.72 -29.32 -16.92
CA LYS A 303 24.52 -29.60 -15.71
C LYS A 303 24.27 -28.57 -14.59
N ASN A 304 23.84 -27.38 -14.97
CA ASN A 304 23.72 -26.23 -14.05
C ASN A 304 22.26 -25.80 -13.80
N GLN A 305 21.27 -26.47 -14.40
CA GLN A 305 19.87 -26.08 -14.28
C GLN A 305 18.95 -27.28 -14.17
N LYS A 306 18.00 -27.16 -13.24
CA LYS A 306 16.88 -28.09 -13.09
C LYS A 306 15.57 -27.34 -13.09
N MET A 307 14.50 -28.00 -13.53
CA MET A 307 13.14 -27.51 -13.44
C MET A 307 12.33 -28.40 -12.50
N ILE A 308 11.74 -27.79 -11.50
CA ILE A 308 10.74 -28.46 -10.67
C ILE A 308 9.38 -28.25 -11.30
N VAL A 309 8.64 -29.33 -11.47
CA VAL A 309 7.26 -29.31 -12.03
C VAL A 309 6.31 -29.81 -10.96
N SER A 310 5.25 -29.05 -10.71
CA SER A 310 4.20 -29.39 -9.76
C SER A 310 2.82 -29.23 -10.38
N TYR A 311 1.84 -29.88 -9.80
CA TYR A 311 0.44 -29.78 -10.18
C TYR A 311 -0.38 -29.06 -9.12
N SER A 312 -1.40 -28.29 -9.52
CA SER A 312 -2.39 -27.70 -8.63
C SER A 312 -3.79 -27.85 -9.21
N GLN A 313 -4.66 -28.49 -8.45
CA GLN A 313 -6.05 -28.74 -8.85
C GLN A 313 -6.83 -27.42 -9.03
N GLN A 314 -6.58 -26.43 -8.17
CA GLN A 314 -7.21 -25.12 -8.29
C GLN A 314 -6.80 -24.43 -9.59
N ARG A 315 -5.51 -24.51 -9.94
CA ARG A 315 -4.98 -23.97 -11.20
C ARG A 315 -5.55 -24.72 -12.40
N ALA A 316 -5.62 -26.05 -12.34
CA ALA A 316 -6.21 -26.86 -13.41
C ALA A 316 -7.66 -26.47 -13.72
N LYS A 317 -8.48 -26.28 -12.68
CA LYS A 317 -9.86 -25.79 -12.84
C LYS A 317 -9.90 -24.42 -13.52
N LYS A 318 -9.03 -23.49 -13.12
CA LYS A 318 -8.94 -22.15 -13.72
C LYS A 318 -8.45 -22.19 -15.17
N ASP A 319 -7.42 -22.97 -15.46
CA ASP A 319 -6.83 -23.10 -16.79
C ASP A 319 -7.85 -23.70 -17.75
N ARG A 320 -8.53 -24.79 -17.36
CA ARG A 320 -9.61 -25.43 -18.09
C ARG A 320 -10.76 -24.44 -18.36
N TYR A 321 -11.25 -23.76 -17.33
CA TYR A 321 -12.33 -22.79 -17.49
C TYR A 321 -11.95 -21.69 -18.49
N THR A 322 -10.74 -21.15 -18.37
CA THR A 322 -10.26 -20.07 -19.25
C THR A 322 -10.12 -20.58 -20.70
N ARG A 323 -9.59 -21.78 -20.89
CA ARG A 323 -9.43 -22.40 -22.21
C ARG A 323 -10.79 -22.68 -22.87
N THR A 324 -11.74 -23.31 -22.15
CA THR A 324 -13.09 -23.58 -22.64
C THR A 324 -13.83 -22.29 -23.00
N LYS A 325 -13.81 -21.28 -22.12
CA LYS A 325 -14.44 -19.99 -22.40
C LYS A 325 -13.89 -19.32 -23.66
N ASN A 326 -12.58 -19.41 -23.89
CA ASN A 326 -11.95 -18.83 -25.06
C ASN A 326 -12.24 -19.64 -26.34
N TYR A 327 -12.35 -20.95 -26.20
CA TYR A 327 -12.74 -21.83 -27.28
C TYR A 327 -14.19 -21.53 -27.77
N GLU A 328 -15.12 -21.36 -26.84
CA GLU A 328 -16.50 -20.98 -27.19
C GLU A 328 -16.55 -19.57 -27.85
N LYS A 329 -15.76 -18.64 -27.41
CA LYS A 329 -15.64 -17.35 -28.09
C LYS A 329 -15.11 -17.46 -29.52
N LEU A 330 -14.18 -18.38 -29.79
CA LEU A 330 -13.69 -18.63 -31.14
C LEU A 330 -14.77 -19.25 -32.01
N LYS A 331 -15.52 -20.23 -31.51
CA LYS A 331 -16.66 -20.81 -32.23
C LYS A 331 -17.68 -19.76 -32.68
N ILE A 332 -18.02 -18.83 -31.75
CA ILE A 332 -18.95 -17.75 -32.09
C ILE A 332 -18.37 -16.85 -33.18
N LYS A 333 -17.07 -16.50 -33.09
CA LYS A 333 -16.40 -15.65 -34.08
C LYS A 333 -16.31 -16.33 -35.47
N ILE A 334 -16.06 -17.64 -35.51
CA ILE A 334 -16.05 -18.40 -36.76
C ILE A 334 -17.46 -18.36 -37.39
N LYS A 335 -18.50 -18.65 -36.59
CA LYS A 335 -19.90 -18.66 -37.07
C LYS A 335 -20.35 -17.27 -37.57
N SER A 336 -19.85 -16.20 -37.00
CA SER A 336 -20.19 -14.83 -37.44
C SER A 336 -19.49 -14.38 -38.73
N GLY A 337 -18.57 -15.18 -39.28
CA GLY A 337 -17.84 -14.86 -40.50
C GLY A 337 -16.84 -13.66 -40.41
N ASN A 338 -16.68 -13.08 -39.21
CA ASN A 338 -15.91 -11.86 -39.01
C ASN A 338 -14.38 -12.09 -38.85
N LEU A 339 -13.89 -13.32 -39.11
CA LEU A 339 -12.48 -13.64 -39.02
C LEU A 339 -11.79 -13.43 -40.38
N THR A 340 -10.65 -12.75 -40.32
CA THR A 340 -9.76 -12.54 -41.49
C THR A 340 -8.41 -13.21 -41.24
N LYS A 341 -7.60 -13.34 -42.29
CA LYS A 341 -6.23 -13.89 -42.19
C LYS A 341 -5.36 -13.15 -41.13
N ALA A 342 -5.65 -11.89 -40.84
CA ALA A 342 -4.95 -11.14 -39.78
C ALA A 342 -5.19 -11.68 -38.36
N HIS A 343 -6.27 -12.44 -38.17
CA HIS A 343 -6.57 -13.11 -36.89
C HIS A 343 -5.79 -14.41 -36.69
N LEU A 344 -5.15 -14.95 -37.73
CA LEU A 344 -4.26 -16.11 -37.65
C LEU A 344 -2.92 -15.70 -37.06
N ASN A 345 -2.84 -15.70 -35.73
CA ASN A 345 -1.61 -15.34 -35.01
C ASN A 345 -1.53 -16.11 -33.68
N ASN A 346 -0.34 -16.13 -33.08
CA ASN A 346 -0.09 -16.85 -31.84
C ASN A 346 -0.46 -16.04 -30.57
N LYS A 347 -1.26 -14.96 -30.68
CA LYS A 347 -1.62 -14.09 -29.54
C LYS A 347 -2.91 -14.57 -28.88
N GLY A 348 -2.86 -14.77 -27.57
CA GLY A 348 -4.02 -15.16 -26.78
C GLY A 348 -4.66 -16.47 -27.26
N TYR A 349 -5.97 -16.50 -27.46
CA TYR A 349 -6.71 -17.67 -27.93
C TYR A 349 -6.74 -17.80 -29.47
N ASN A 350 -6.33 -16.78 -30.22
CA ASN A 350 -6.19 -16.87 -31.69
C ASN A 350 -5.16 -17.92 -32.12
N LYS A 351 -4.28 -18.35 -31.22
CA LYS A 351 -3.30 -19.42 -31.44
C LYS A 351 -3.92 -20.75 -31.87
N TYR A 352 -5.22 -20.96 -31.62
CA TYR A 352 -5.96 -22.15 -32.01
C TYR A 352 -6.62 -22.00 -33.38
N LEU A 353 -6.52 -20.84 -34.05
CA LEU A 353 -7.06 -20.65 -35.37
C LEU A 353 -6.09 -21.19 -36.43
N VAL A 354 -6.58 -21.93 -37.37
CA VAL A 354 -5.86 -22.51 -38.52
C VAL A 354 -6.68 -22.33 -39.78
N LEU A 355 -6.05 -22.27 -40.95
CA LEU A 355 -6.73 -22.37 -42.22
C LEU A 355 -7.14 -23.84 -42.45
N SER A 356 -8.35 -24.08 -42.93
CA SER A 356 -8.77 -25.40 -43.35
C SER A 356 -7.90 -25.92 -44.51
N ASP A 357 -7.90 -27.23 -44.75
CA ASP A 357 -7.11 -27.87 -45.80
C ASP A 357 -7.40 -27.27 -47.19
N SER A 358 -8.60 -26.76 -47.41
CA SER A 358 -8.98 -26.03 -48.64
C SER A 358 -8.42 -24.59 -48.70
N GLN A 359 -7.75 -24.10 -47.66
CA GLN A 359 -7.22 -22.74 -47.51
C GLN A 359 -8.25 -21.61 -47.66
N THR A 360 -9.53 -21.93 -47.60
CA THR A 360 -10.65 -21.01 -47.82
C THR A 360 -11.36 -20.59 -46.53
N THR A 361 -11.37 -21.45 -45.54
CA THR A 361 -12.10 -21.20 -44.28
C THR A 361 -11.16 -21.29 -43.07
N ILE A 362 -11.49 -20.50 -42.04
CA ILE A 362 -10.78 -20.54 -40.77
C ILE A 362 -11.49 -21.54 -39.84
N SER A 363 -10.72 -22.48 -39.29
CA SER A 363 -11.19 -23.49 -38.34
C SER A 363 -10.39 -23.47 -37.04
N ILE A 364 -10.82 -24.29 -36.07
CA ILE A 364 -10.08 -24.48 -34.84
C ILE A 364 -9.17 -25.69 -34.95
N ASP A 365 -7.93 -25.54 -34.59
CA ASP A 365 -6.93 -26.60 -34.41
C ASP A 365 -7.25 -27.35 -33.11
N GLU A 366 -8.04 -28.42 -33.22
CA GLU A 366 -8.47 -29.25 -32.10
C GLU A 366 -7.30 -30.00 -31.47
N ASP A 367 -6.33 -30.44 -32.27
CA ASP A 367 -5.15 -31.15 -31.76
C ASP A 367 -4.30 -30.24 -30.85
N LYS A 368 -4.10 -29.02 -31.27
CA LYS A 368 -3.41 -28.01 -30.47
C LYS A 368 -4.21 -27.62 -29.22
N TYR A 369 -5.52 -27.51 -29.31
CA TYR A 369 -6.40 -27.26 -28.18
C TYR A 369 -6.30 -28.40 -27.15
N ASN A 370 -6.35 -29.65 -27.60
CA ASN A 370 -6.26 -30.84 -26.77
C ASN A 370 -4.85 -30.98 -26.16
N TYR A 371 -3.80 -30.77 -26.96
CA TYR A 371 -2.42 -30.76 -26.46
C TYR A 371 -2.20 -29.71 -25.37
N ASP A 372 -2.74 -28.50 -25.54
CA ASP A 372 -2.65 -27.47 -24.51
C ASP A 372 -3.37 -27.84 -23.21
N SER A 373 -4.35 -28.77 -23.25
CA SER A 373 -5.05 -29.24 -22.06
C SER A 373 -4.18 -30.09 -21.14
N SER A 374 -3.17 -30.77 -21.69
CA SER A 374 -2.22 -31.57 -20.89
C SER A 374 -1.34 -30.74 -19.96
N PHE A 375 -1.32 -29.42 -20.13
CA PHE A 375 -0.59 -28.47 -19.26
C PHE A 375 -1.48 -27.83 -18.20
N ASP A 376 -2.77 -28.17 -18.12
CA ASP A 376 -3.65 -27.56 -17.13
C ASP A 376 -3.23 -27.96 -15.71
N GLY A 377 -3.09 -26.96 -14.87
CA GLY A 377 -2.67 -27.14 -13.48
C GLY A 377 -1.17 -27.26 -13.29
N LEU A 378 -0.38 -27.46 -14.35
CA LEU A 378 1.07 -27.58 -14.21
C LEU A 378 1.74 -26.23 -13.99
N LYS A 379 2.73 -26.23 -13.11
CA LYS A 379 3.58 -25.08 -12.80
C LYS A 379 5.03 -25.52 -12.75
N GLY A 380 5.90 -24.75 -13.37
CA GLY A 380 7.34 -25.02 -13.39
C GLY A 380 8.15 -23.94 -12.72
N PHE A 381 9.28 -24.34 -12.14
CA PHE A 381 10.24 -23.46 -11.49
C PHE A 381 11.65 -23.85 -11.94
N VAL A 382 12.40 -22.90 -12.49
CA VAL A 382 13.78 -23.11 -12.94
C VAL A 382 14.73 -22.61 -11.86
N THR A 383 15.73 -23.41 -11.55
CA THR A 383 16.77 -23.06 -10.56
C THR A 383 18.13 -23.64 -10.93
N ASN A 384 19.19 -22.97 -10.51
CA ASN A 384 20.56 -23.48 -10.48
C ASN A 384 21.00 -23.90 -9.05
N ASP A 385 20.09 -23.84 -8.07
CA ASP A 385 20.39 -24.29 -6.72
C ASP A 385 20.06 -25.77 -6.55
N PHE A 386 21.11 -26.59 -6.43
CA PHE A 386 20.98 -28.04 -6.22
C PHE A 386 20.96 -28.42 -4.74
N SER A 387 21.24 -27.50 -3.82
CA SER A 387 21.20 -27.72 -2.38
C SER A 387 19.77 -27.76 -1.81
N LEU A 388 18.83 -27.08 -2.50
CA LEU A 388 17.43 -27.03 -2.12
C LEU A 388 16.68 -28.25 -2.66
N ASN A 389 15.82 -28.84 -1.83
CA ASN A 389 14.87 -29.86 -2.26
C ASN A 389 13.69 -29.24 -3.03
N PRO A 390 12.94 -30.04 -3.82
CA PRO A 390 11.82 -29.52 -4.61
C PRO A 390 10.75 -28.78 -3.82
N THR A 391 10.44 -29.24 -2.61
CA THR A 391 9.44 -28.60 -1.74
C THR A 391 9.88 -27.20 -1.30
N GLN A 392 11.14 -27.05 -0.89
CA GLN A 392 11.71 -25.76 -0.51
C GLN A 392 11.69 -24.76 -1.68
N ILE A 393 11.97 -25.23 -2.91
CA ILE A 393 11.95 -24.38 -4.11
C ILE A 393 10.53 -23.87 -4.35
N ILE A 394 9.53 -24.73 -4.27
CA ILE A 394 8.11 -24.36 -4.43
C ILE A 394 7.68 -23.40 -3.32
N GLU A 395 8.08 -23.66 -2.09
CA GLU A 395 7.77 -22.80 -0.94
C GLU A 395 8.35 -21.40 -1.12
N HIS A 396 9.64 -21.29 -1.44
CA HIS A 396 10.26 -20.00 -1.72
C HIS A 396 9.58 -19.26 -2.85
N TYR A 397 9.26 -19.93 -3.95
CA TYR A 397 8.55 -19.29 -5.05
C TYR A 397 7.11 -18.89 -4.67
N THR A 398 6.43 -19.72 -3.90
CA THR A 398 5.06 -19.40 -3.45
C THR A 398 5.05 -18.14 -2.61
N ASN A 399 6.08 -17.90 -1.82
CA ASN A 399 6.22 -16.70 -1.00
C ASN A 399 6.46 -15.40 -1.83
N LEU A 400 6.61 -15.48 -3.15
CA LEU A 400 6.68 -14.31 -4.05
C LEU A 400 5.46 -13.37 -3.90
N TRP A 401 4.31 -13.88 -3.43
CA TRP A 401 3.14 -13.04 -3.13
C TRP A 401 3.44 -11.94 -2.11
N HIS A 402 4.49 -12.06 -1.31
CA HIS A 402 4.88 -11.03 -0.35
C HIS A 402 5.28 -9.73 -1.03
N ILE A 403 6.02 -9.80 -2.15
CA ILE A 403 6.38 -8.57 -2.90
C ILE A 403 5.18 -7.99 -3.65
N GLU A 404 4.31 -8.85 -4.20
CA GLU A 404 3.04 -8.40 -4.78
C GLU A 404 2.17 -7.67 -3.74
N ARG A 405 2.14 -8.20 -2.51
CA ARG A 405 1.46 -7.57 -1.37
C ARG A 405 2.12 -6.25 -0.99
N ALA A 406 3.45 -6.16 -1.03
CA ALA A 406 4.19 -4.92 -0.77
C ALA A 406 3.78 -3.82 -1.75
N PHE A 407 3.73 -4.12 -3.04
CA PHE A 407 3.25 -3.17 -4.05
C PHE A 407 1.78 -2.80 -3.87
N ARG A 408 0.93 -3.77 -3.55
CA ARG A 408 -0.49 -3.49 -3.28
C ARG A 408 -0.65 -2.54 -2.11
N ILE A 409 -0.01 -2.79 -0.97
CA ILE A 409 -0.04 -1.91 0.20
C ILE A 409 0.47 -0.51 -0.17
N SER A 410 1.62 -0.43 -0.84
CA SER A 410 2.21 0.85 -1.26
C SER A 410 1.26 1.65 -2.16
N LYS A 411 0.58 0.98 -3.11
CA LYS A 411 -0.34 1.62 -4.06
C LYS A 411 -1.70 1.98 -3.48
N THR A 412 -2.26 1.13 -2.62
CA THR A 412 -3.64 1.28 -2.12
C THR A 412 -3.69 1.89 -0.73
N ASP A 413 -2.94 1.34 0.23
CA ASP A 413 -3.00 1.74 1.62
C ASP A 413 -2.17 3.01 1.86
N LEU A 414 -0.94 3.05 1.33
CA LEU A 414 -0.03 4.20 1.44
C LEU A 414 -0.18 5.22 0.30
N LYS A 415 -0.99 4.96 -0.71
CA LYS A 415 -1.25 5.83 -1.88
C LYS A 415 0.02 6.46 -2.48
N ILE A 416 1.04 5.63 -2.77
CA ILE A 416 2.29 6.09 -3.37
C ILE A 416 2.08 6.77 -4.74
N ARG A 417 0.97 6.49 -5.41
CA ARG A 417 0.54 7.06 -6.69
C ARG A 417 -0.86 7.69 -6.60
N PRO A 418 -1.19 8.67 -7.45
CA PRO A 418 -0.34 9.32 -8.45
C PRO A 418 0.77 10.14 -7.81
N ILE A 419 1.90 10.31 -8.55
CA ILE A 419 3.02 11.16 -8.10
C ILE A 419 2.83 12.56 -8.68
N TYR A 420 2.98 13.58 -7.83
CA TYR A 420 2.79 14.99 -8.23
C TYR A 420 4.11 15.77 -8.35
N HIS A 421 5.24 15.16 -7.98
CA HIS A 421 6.55 15.79 -8.09
C HIS A 421 7.08 15.72 -9.53
N ARG A 422 7.78 16.76 -9.96
CA ARG A 422 8.43 16.85 -11.29
C ARG A 422 9.94 16.66 -11.21
N LEU A 423 10.57 17.20 -10.16
CA LEU A 423 12.00 17.10 -9.98
C LEU A 423 12.38 15.68 -9.56
N GLU A 424 13.36 15.10 -10.24
CA GLU A 424 13.81 13.71 -10.04
C GLU A 424 14.15 13.43 -8.57
N HIS A 425 14.98 14.26 -7.94
CA HIS A 425 15.35 14.08 -6.53
C HIS A 425 14.14 14.12 -5.57
N ARG A 426 13.07 14.89 -5.89
CA ARG A 426 11.82 14.88 -5.11
C ARG A 426 10.98 13.64 -5.37
N ILE A 427 11.06 13.05 -6.57
CA ILE A 427 10.45 11.75 -6.88
C ILE A 427 11.14 10.69 -6.01
N TYR A 428 12.46 10.66 -5.95
CA TYR A 428 13.21 9.76 -5.08
C TYR A 428 12.84 9.94 -3.61
N SER A 429 12.72 11.16 -3.10
CA SER A 429 12.30 11.45 -1.72
C SER A 429 10.89 10.96 -1.43
N HIS A 430 9.97 11.12 -2.38
CA HIS A 430 8.59 10.63 -2.26
C HIS A 430 8.55 9.09 -2.14
N ILE A 431 9.32 8.39 -2.95
CA ILE A 431 9.43 6.93 -2.90
C ILE A 431 10.10 6.50 -1.60
N LEU A 432 11.18 7.16 -1.18
CA LEU A 432 11.89 6.85 0.07
C LEU A 432 10.97 6.99 1.30
N ILE A 433 10.19 8.07 1.41
CA ILE A 433 9.19 8.23 2.48
C ILE A 433 8.20 7.08 2.47
N SER A 434 7.73 6.66 1.29
CA SER A 434 6.80 5.53 1.17
C SER A 434 7.45 4.19 1.51
N PHE A 435 8.73 4.03 1.20
CA PHE A 435 9.54 2.86 1.55
C PHE A 435 9.72 2.73 3.07
N VAL A 436 10.04 3.83 3.76
CA VAL A 436 10.10 3.86 5.24
C VAL A 436 8.72 3.61 5.84
N ALA A 437 7.68 4.26 5.32
CA ALA A 437 6.30 4.05 5.79
C ALA A 437 5.86 2.59 5.62
N TYR A 438 6.25 1.93 4.53
CA TYR A 438 5.98 0.52 4.33
C TYR A 438 6.72 -0.36 5.35
N THR A 439 7.97 -0.02 5.71
CA THR A 439 8.73 -0.73 6.74
C THR A 439 8.04 -0.62 8.11
N VAL A 440 7.64 0.58 8.51
CA VAL A 440 6.89 0.83 9.76
C VAL A 440 5.56 0.06 9.77
N TYR A 441 4.81 0.12 8.67
CA TYR A 441 3.55 -0.59 8.49
C TYR A 441 3.73 -2.12 8.58
N LYS A 442 4.81 -2.63 8.01
CA LYS A 442 5.13 -4.06 8.03
C LYS A 442 5.51 -4.53 9.43
N GLU A 443 6.29 -3.74 10.16
CA GLU A 443 6.63 -4.04 11.55
C GLU A 443 5.40 -4.00 12.46
N PHE A 444 4.52 -3.05 12.28
CA PHE A 444 3.25 -3.02 12.99
C PHE A 444 2.40 -4.28 12.72
N ASP A 445 2.29 -4.71 11.45
CA ASP A 445 1.61 -5.97 11.07
C ASP A 445 2.25 -7.20 11.76
N ARG A 446 3.58 -7.22 11.88
CA ARG A 446 4.31 -8.28 12.58
C ARG A 446 4.00 -8.28 14.09
N LYS A 447 4.04 -7.12 14.73
CA LYS A 447 3.73 -6.97 16.17
C LYS A 447 2.31 -7.44 16.49
N LEU A 448 1.32 -7.07 15.67
CA LEU A 448 -0.05 -7.57 15.85
C LEU A 448 -0.12 -9.09 15.77
N LYS A 449 0.59 -9.70 14.82
CA LYS A 449 0.57 -11.16 14.61
C LYS A 449 1.26 -11.93 15.72
N ILE A 450 2.45 -11.53 16.13
CA ILE A 450 3.23 -12.22 17.17
C ILE A 450 2.47 -12.22 18.49
N ASN A 451 1.74 -11.15 18.79
CA ASN A 451 0.96 -11.01 20.02
C ASN A 451 -0.48 -11.53 19.86
N ASN A 452 -0.80 -12.22 18.77
CA ASN A 452 -2.12 -12.81 18.50
C ASN A 452 -3.28 -11.80 18.62
N ILE A 453 -3.06 -10.54 18.23
CA ILE A 453 -4.10 -9.53 18.25
C ILE A 453 -5.10 -9.78 17.12
N SER A 454 -6.34 -10.03 17.46
CA SER A 454 -7.42 -10.35 16.51
C SER A 454 -7.93 -9.14 15.71
N ILE A 455 -7.53 -7.93 16.09
CA ILE A 455 -7.97 -6.69 15.42
C ILE A 455 -7.39 -6.63 14.00
N LYS A 456 -8.28 -6.49 13.02
CA LYS A 456 -7.85 -6.29 11.62
C LYS A 456 -7.01 -5.02 11.51
N ARG A 457 -5.86 -5.10 10.84
CA ARG A 457 -4.90 -3.99 10.69
C ARG A 457 -5.55 -2.65 10.32
N LYS A 458 -6.51 -2.62 9.37
CA LYS A 458 -7.22 -1.40 8.99
C LYS A 458 -7.96 -0.77 10.17
N ASN A 459 -8.60 -1.60 10.98
CA ASN A 459 -9.31 -1.14 12.17
C ASN A 459 -8.32 -0.67 13.25
N ALA A 460 -7.20 -1.39 13.43
CA ALA A 460 -6.15 -0.99 14.36
C ALA A 460 -5.57 0.40 14.02
N ILE A 461 -5.32 0.69 12.73
CA ILE A 461 -4.92 2.03 12.29
C ILE A 461 -6.02 3.05 12.58
N GLY A 462 -7.29 2.68 12.43
CA GLY A 462 -8.43 3.53 12.79
C GLY A 462 -8.45 3.88 14.29
N PHE A 463 -8.23 2.89 15.15
CA PHE A 463 -8.13 3.10 16.60
C PHE A 463 -6.94 3.99 16.97
N ILE A 464 -5.78 3.80 16.33
CA ILE A 464 -4.60 4.66 16.56
C ILE A 464 -4.88 6.10 16.16
N LYS A 465 -5.58 6.34 15.03
CA LYS A 465 -5.97 7.70 14.58
C LYS A 465 -6.90 8.42 15.55
N SER A 466 -7.62 7.70 16.39
CA SER A 466 -8.55 8.24 17.39
C SER A 466 -8.00 8.22 18.81
N MET A 467 -6.69 7.99 19.00
CA MET A 467 -6.03 8.18 20.29
C MET A 467 -5.67 9.66 20.45
N TYR A 468 -6.32 10.31 21.40
CA TYR A 468 -6.09 11.72 21.72
C TYR A 468 -5.28 11.86 23.01
N GLY A 469 -4.60 12.97 23.15
CA GLY A 469 -3.86 13.34 24.33
C GLY A 469 -3.77 14.86 24.49
N ILE A 470 -3.43 15.29 25.69
CA ILE A 470 -3.09 16.68 25.99
C ILE A 470 -1.58 16.81 25.84
N VAL A 471 -1.15 17.77 25.01
CA VAL A 471 0.25 18.06 24.78
C VAL A 471 0.62 19.36 25.50
N HIS A 472 1.48 19.28 26.51
CA HIS A 472 1.98 20.40 27.26
C HIS A 472 3.49 20.27 27.44
N ASP A 473 4.27 21.31 27.08
CA ASP A 473 5.74 21.37 27.23
C ASP A 473 6.49 20.11 26.70
N ASN A 474 6.04 19.55 25.57
CA ASN A 474 6.51 18.30 24.96
C ASN A 474 6.17 17.01 25.74
N GLU A 475 5.42 17.09 26.80
CA GLU A 475 4.84 15.91 27.46
C GLU A 475 3.48 15.58 26.89
N ILE A 476 3.18 14.29 26.77
CA ILE A 476 1.91 13.80 26.27
C ILE A 476 1.19 13.07 27.40
N SER A 477 0.06 13.63 27.80
CA SER A 477 -0.89 12.97 28.72
C SER A 477 -1.99 12.33 27.87
N LEU A 478 -2.02 11.00 27.79
CA LEU A 478 -3.08 10.28 27.07
C LEU A 478 -4.43 10.47 27.72
N LEU A 479 -5.46 10.69 26.91
CA LEU A 479 -6.84 10.55 27.35
C LEU A 479 -7.19 9.05 27.52
N GLU A 480 -8.27 8.78 28.24
CA GLU A 480 -8.75 7.40 28.45
C GLU A 480 -8.89 6.65 27.13
N LEU A 481 -8.27 5.48 27.06
CA LEU A 481 -8.24 4.63 25.88
C LEU A 481 -9.42 3.65 25.89
N SER A 482 -9.97 3.36 24.70
CA SER A 482 -10.89 2.23 24.57
C SER A 482 -10.14 0.90 24.77
N PRO A 483 -10.86 -0.21 25.08
CA PRO A 483 -10.24 -1.52 25.25
C PRO A 483 -9.35 -1.95 24.06
N GLU A 484 -9.79 -1.64 22.83
CA GLU A 484 -9.01 -1.95 21.62
C GLU A 484 -7.77 -1.06 21.47
N GLN A 485 -7.88 0.21 21.84
CA GLN A 485 -6.75 1.14 21.87
C GLN A 485 -5.74 0.73 22.93
N GLU A 486 -6.21 0.35 24.12
CA GLU A 486 -5.35 -0.14 25.21
C GLU A 486 -4.64 -1.44 24.82
N GLN A 487 -5.33 -2.37 24.16
CA GLN A 487 -4.72 -3.60 23.65
C GLN A 487 -3.60 -3.32 22.64
N ILE A 488 -3.77 -2.30 21.77
CA ILE A 488 -2.73 -1.90 20.82
C ILE A 488 -1.59 -1.20 21.57
N TYR A 489 -1.89 -0.30 22.50
CA TYR A 489 -0.90 0.45 23.28
C TYR A 489 0.06 -0.47 24.04
N LYS A 490 -0.46 -1.47 24.74
CA LYS A 490 0.31 -2.49 25.47
C LYS A 490 1.29 -3.33 24.62
N LEU A 491 1.22 -3.26 23.30
CA LEU A 491 2.21 -3.89 22.42
C LEU A 491 3.55 -3.15 22.38
N PHE A 492 3.56 -1.91 22.82
CA PHE A 492 4.70 -1.00 22.68
C PHE A 492 5.18 -0.43 24.02
N TYR A 493 4.29 -0.43 25.02
CA TYR A 493 4.49 0.06 26.37
C TYR A 493 3.95 -0.95 27.41
#